data_1573386d9ec63339841f595e27815ece
#
_entry.id   1573386d9ec63339841f595e27815ece
#
_cell.length_a   1.000
_cell.length_b   1.000
_cell.length_c   1.000
_cell.angle_alpha   90.00
_cell.angle_beta   90.00
_cell.angle_gamma   90.00
#
_symmetry.space_group_name_H-M   'P 1'
#
loop_
_entity.id
_entity.type
_entity.pdbx_description
1 polymer ?
#
loop_
_entity_poly.entity_id
_entity_poly.type
_entity_poly.pdbx_seq_one_letter_code
_entity_poly.pdbx_strand_id
1 'polypeptide(L)'
;SAASDVYKRQFIGYEAHSMEHGDHVALNYDLDAPLVECTSIEDWKQKAKGHKVFITPHHMGYQGGYRGYNWKCFTEGDQTPFVEMYSRHGLAESDQGDYPYLHDMGPRQWEGTIQYGLELGNKFGIMASTDQHSGYPGSYGDGRIGVLAPSLTRDAIWDALRTRHVCAATGDKILIDFRLNDAFMGDVVRGNSRRIYVNVTGESCIDYVDIIKNGQILARMNGPLTPVAPEGDTVRCKVKMDFGWNREEQYVHWQGKLSLDKGKLHGVTPCFRGAAFTSPQEGETEFHTHVNRIVSVNDKETELDMYSSKNPNTTTAAMQAVILDVEMPKDGKIIAEFNGKKFEHTLGELLEGSRSHFMIGWLSEAILFNRAMPESCFTVEHYMEDKEPQRDTDYYYVRARQRDGQWAVSYTHLTLPTILRV
;
A
#
# COMPACT_ATOMS: atom_id res chain seq x y z
N SER A 1 -13.72 -13.99 17.74
CA SER A 1 -14.37 -12.76 17.28
C SER A 1 -13.32 -11.81 16.71
N ALA A 2 -13.66 -11.02 15.69
CA ALA A 2 -12.74 -10.06 15.07
C ALA A 2 -12.07 -9.12 16.10
N ALA A 3 -12.77 -8.73 17.16
CA ALA A 3 -12.22 -7.89 18.22
C ALA A 3 -11.06 -8.55 18.99
N SER A 4 -11.08 -9.87 19.21
CA SER A 4 -9.96 -10.56 19.89
C SER A 4 -8.72 -10.70 19.01
N ASP A 5 -8.87 -10.63 17.70
CA ASP A 5 -7.76 -10.70 16.76
C ASP A 5 -7.03 -9.35 16.61
N VAL A 6 -7.73 -8.24 16.81
CA VAL A 6 -7.17 -6.89 16.76
C VAL A 6 -6.08 -6.71 17.81
N TYR A 7 -6.35 -7.06 19.06
CA TYR A 7 -5.35 -6.96 20.15
C TYR A 7 -4.14 -7.87 19.98
N LYS A 8 -4.24 -8.94 19.20
CA LYS A 8 -3.13 -9.88 18.97
C LYS A 8 -2.13 -9.41 17.90
N ARG A 9 -2.49 -8.38 17.11
CA ARG A 9 -1.71 -7.96 15.95
C ARG A 9 -1.35 -6.48 15.93
N GLN A 10 -1.98 -5.67 16.78
CA GLN A 10 -1.71 -4.23 16.85
C GLN A 10 -0.49 -3.93 17.71
N PHE A 11 0.21 -2.87 17.33
CA PHE A 11 1.24 -2.23 18.10
C PHE A 11 0.77 -0.84 18.51
N ILE A 12 1.08 -0.45 19.73
CA ILE A 12 0.80 0.90 20.22
C ILE A 12 1.81 1.86 19.61
N GLY A 13 1.36 2.99 19.14
CA GLY A 13 2.24 4.00 18.57
C GLY A 13 1.75 5.41 18.79
N TYR A 14 2.61 6.36 18.58
CA TYR A 14 2.33 7.79 18.58
C TYR A 14 3.31 8.53 17.66
N GLU A 15 2.89 9.69 17.20
CA GLU A 15 3.72 10.61 16.44
C GLU A 15 4.31 11.69 17.36
N ALA A 16 5.57 12.01 17.13
CA ALA A 16 6.27 13.10 17.80
C ALA A 16 6.79 14.09 16.77
N HIS A 17 6.47 15.37 16.98
CA HIS A 17 6.89 16.46 16.11
C HIS A 17 8.22 17.07 16.53
N SER A 18 9.10 17.35 15.57
CA SER A 18 10.34 18.09 15.79
C SER A 18 10.67 18.99 14.61
N MET A 19 10.80 20.28 14.88
CA MET A 19 11.23 21.27 13.86
C MET A 19 12.67 21.02 13.39
N GLU A 20 13.54 20.54 14.27
CA GLU A 20 14.96 20.36 13.99
C GLU A 20 15.24 19.02 13.26
N HIS A 21 14.57 17.96 13.70
CA HIS A 21 14.89 16.58 13.29
C HIS A 21 13.87 15.98 12.33
N GLY A 22 12.73 16.66 12.15
CA GLY A 22 11.56 16.15 11.44
C GLY A 22 10.69 15.27 12.34
N ASP A 23 9.52 14.93 11.83
CA ASP A 23 8.54 14.14 12.56
C ASP A 23 8.94 12.66 12.60
N HIS A 24 8.56 11.96 13.66
CA HIS A 24 8.83 10.55 13.85
C HIS A 24 7.62 9.83 14.46
N VAL A 25 7.48 8.57 14.13
CA VAL A 25 6.47 7.69 14.72
C VAL A 25 7.17 6.65 15.59
N ALA A 26 6.75 6.55 16.85
CA ALA A 26 7.09 5.41 17.70
C ALA A 26 6.13 4.27 17.44
N LEU A 27 6.67 3.06 17.32
CA LEU A 27 5.90 1.82 17.26
C LEU A 27 6.40 0.92 18.38
N ASN A 28 5.55 0.66 19.38
CA ASN A 28 5.91 -0.09 20.57
C ASN A 28 5.40 -1.53 20.50
N TYR A 29 6.28 -2.48 20.78
CA TYR A 29 5.89 -3.86 20.97
C TYR A 29 5.17 -4.07 22.31
N ASP A 30 5.69 -3.45 23.37
CA ASP A 30 5.16 -3.59 24.72
C ASP A 30 3.88 -2.75 24.88
N LEU A 31 2.82 -3.36 25.41
CA LEU A 31 1.50 -2.73 25.53
C LEU A 31 1.46 -1.64 26.64
N ASP A 32 2.41 -1.68 27.55
CA ASP A 32 2.60 -0.74 28.65
C ASP A 32 3.75 0.23 28.43
N ALA A 33 4.26 0.30 27.19
CA ALA A 33 5.34 1.22 26.85
C ALA A 33 4.92 2.67 27.13
N PRO A 34 5.77 3.46 27.80
CA PRO A 34 5.43 4.83 28.17
C PRO A 34 5.42 5.73 26.94
N LEU A 35 4.57 6.75 27.01
CA LEU A 35 4.71 7.93 26.14
C LEU A 35 5.95 8.70 26.58
N VAL A 36 6.92 8.87 25.69
CA VAL A 36 8.21 9.48 26.02
C VAL A 36 8.24 10.93 25.53
N GLU A 37 8.36 11.87 26.44
CA GLU A 37 8.75 13.24 26.10
C GLU A 37 10.25 13.29 25.87
N CYS A 38 10.69 13.82 24.74
CA CYS A 38 12.08 13.89 24.34
C CYS A 38 12.46 15.26 23.78
N THR A 39 13.73 15.61 23.94
CA THR A 39 14.31 16.88 23.45
C THR A 39 15.07 16.70 22.14
N SER A 40 15.45 15.46 21.82
CA SER A 40 16.11 15.07 20.57
C SER A 40 15.84 13.60 20.25
N ILE A 41 16.20 13.16 19.06
CA ILE A 41 16.10 11.75 18.66
C ILE A 41 17.02 10.87 19.50
N GLU A 42 18.21 11.35 19.83
CA GLU A 42 19.17 10.66 20.69
C GLU A 42 18.61 10.50 22.12
N ASP A 43 18.01 11.55 22.68
CA ASP A 43 17.32 11.51 23.97
C ASP A 43 16.18 10.49 23.96
N TRP A 44 15.37 10.51 22.88
CA TRP A 44 14.29 9.54 22.71
C TRP A 44 14.81 8.10 22.68
N LYS A 45 15.80 7.83 21.83
CA LYS A 45 16.44 6.50 21.73
C LYS A 45 17.04 6.05 23.07
N GLN A 46 17.64 6.97 23.82
CA GLN A 46 18.21 6.67 25.14
C GLN A 46 17.09 6.34 26.16
N LYS A 47 16.00 7.12 26.19
CA LYS A 47 14.86 6.86 27.08
C LYS A 47 14.10 5.59 26.71
N ALA A 48 14.06 5.24 25.43
CA ALA A 48 13.44 4.04 24.91
C ALA A 48 14.33 2.77 25.09
N LYS A 49 15.56 2.94 25.58
CA LYS A 49 16.48 1.82 25.77
C LYS A 49 15.93 0.84 26.80
N GLY A 50 15.89 -0.43 26.42
CA GLY A 50 15.31 -1.52 27.25
C GLY A 50 13.86 -1.86 26.88
N HIS A 51 13.20 -1.02 26.10
CA HIS A 51 11.89 -1.31 25.51
C HIS A 51 12.02 -1.75 24.05
N LYS A 52 11.10 -2.62 23.62
CA LYS A 52 10.99 -3.00 22.22
C LYS A 52 10.20 -1.91 21.48
N VAL A 53 10.93 -0.94 20.90
CA VAL A 53 10.34 0.20 20.17
C VAL A 53 11.09 0.46 18.87
N PHE A 54 10.35 0.76 17.81
CA PHE A 54 10.88 1.37 16.59
C PHE A 54 10.56 2.87 16.60
N ILE A 55 11.52 3.68 16.19
CA ILE A 55 11.40 5.13 16.02
C ILE A 55 11.63 5.40 14.54
N THR A 56 10.53 5.55 13.81
CA THR A 56 10.53 5.63 12.35
C THR A 56 10.43 7.08 11.88
N PRO A 57 11.33 7.53 11.00
CA PRO A 57 11.16 8.81 10.33
C PRO A 57 9.85 8.90 9.58
N HIS A 58 9.16 10.02 9.73
CA HIS A 58 7.87 10.35 9.14
C HIS A 58 7.99 11.65 8.33
N HIS A 59 7.02 11.95 7.47
CA HIS A 59 7.01 13.16 6.63
C HIS A 59 8.29 13.34 5.81
N MET A 60 8.78 12.24 5.20
CA MET A 60 9.94 12.30 4.34
C MET A 60 9.70 13.20 3.14
N GLY A 61 10.75 13.91 2.69
CA GLY A 61 10.68 14.77 1.52
C GLY A 61 10.10 16.17 1.77
N TYR A 62 9.65 16.48 2.97
CA TYR A 62 9.31 17.84 3.33
C TYR A 62 10.55 18.71 3.53
N GLN A 63 10.36 20.03 3.51
CA GLN A 63 11.45 20.96 3.79
C GLN A 63 11.98 20.80 5.21
N GLY A 64 13.29 20.65 5.32
CA GLY A 64 13.98 20.61 6.61
C GLY A 64 13.78 21.90 7.40
N GLY A 65 13.77 21.79 8.74
CA GLY A 65 13.51 22.91 9.64
C GLY A 65 12.03 23.18 9.89
N TYR A 66 11.12 22.41 9.26
CA TYR A 66 9.68 22.43 9.54
C TYR A 66 9.21 21.07 10.02
N ARG A 67 8.89 20.14 9.11
CA ARG A 67 8.52 18.77 9.41
C ARG A 67 9.36 17.76 8.66
N GLY A 68 10.15 18.23 7.69
CA GLY A 68 10.98 17.37 6.85
C GLY A 68 12.09 16.70 7.63
N TYR A 69 12.30 15.43 7.35
CA TYR A 69 13.31 14.63 8.00
C TYR A 69 14.73 15.09 7.68
N ASN A 70 15.59 15.13 8.71
CA ASN A 70 16.99 15.46 8.60
C ASN A 70 17.85 14.18 8.69
N TRP A 71 18.39 13.71 7.58
CA TRP A 71 19.20 12.50 7.52
C TRP A 71 20.46 12.50 8.40
N LYS A 72 20.91 13.68 8.87
CA LYS A 72 22.00 13.77 9.87
C LYS A 72 21.63 13.15 11.21
N CYS A 73 20.34 13.02 11.49
CA CYS A 73 19.81 12.39 12.70
C CYS A 73 19.57 10.88 12.53
N PHE A 74 19.76 10.33 11.32
CA PHE A 74 19.56 8.93 11.08
C PHE A 74 20.70 8.10 11.70
N THR A 75 20.32 7.09 12.46
CA THR A 75 21.27 6.12 13.00
C THR A 75 20.76 4.72 12.62
N GLU A 76 21.58 3.98 11.87
CA GLU A 76 21.29 2.57 11.60
C GLU A 76 21.17 1.80 12.92
N GLY A 77 20.26 0.84 12.96
CA GLY A 77 20.13 -0.07 14.09
C GLY A 77 18.73 -0.61 14.28
N ASP A 78 18.59 -1.42 15.31
CA ASP A 78 17.34 -2.13 15.60
C ASP A 78 16.15 -1.20 15.93
N GLN A 79 16.41 0.04 16.35
CA GLN A 79 15.36 1.01 16.67
C GLN A 79 14.86 1.81 15.45
N THR A 80 15.61 1.84 14.34
CA THR A 80 15.18 2.53 13.10
C THR A 80 15.41 1.62 11.90
N PRO A 81 14.71 0.49 11.83
CA PRO A 81 14.94 -0.50 10.77
C PRO A 81 14.32 -0.09 9.42
N PHE A 82 13.37 0.83 9.39
CA PHE A 82 12.66 1.28 8.20
C PHE A 82 12.30 2.76 8.28
N VAL A 83 11.94 3.34 7.13
CA VAL A 83 11.49 4.73 6.99
C VAL A 83 10.23 4.79 6.13
N GLU A 84 9.41 5.81 6.34
CA GLU A 84 8.20 6.02 5.57
C GLU A 84 8.53 6.67 4.22
N MET A 85 8.11 6.03 3.14
CA MET A 85 8.22 6.58 1.78
C MET A 85 6.94 7.25 1.31
N TYR A 86 5.78 6.79 1.79
CA TYR A 86 4.48 7.24 1.34
C TYR A 86 3.44 7.25 2.45
N SER A 87 2.65 8.29 2.44
CA SER A 87 1.40 8.41 3.20
C SER A 87 0.36 9.15 2.35
N ARG A 88 -0.79 9.51 2.93
CA ARG A 88 -1.77 10.37 2.26
C ARG A 88 -1.18 11.69 1.74
N HIS A 89 -0.06 12.11 2.27
CA HIS A 89 0.63 13.34 1.89
C HIS A 89 1.52 13.18 0.65
N GLY A 90 1.60 12.00 0.08
CA GLY A 90 2.29 11.73 -1.17
C GLY A 90 3.56 10.91 -1.05
N LEU A 91 4.29 10.83 -2.14
CA LEU A 91 5.47 9.98 -2.31
C LEU A 91 6.76 10.77 -2.11
N ALA A 92 7.63 10.29 -1.22
CA ALA A 92 8.93 10.86 -0.91
C ALA A 92 10.12 10.04 -1.46
N GLU A 93 9.94 9.26 -2.52
CA GLU A 93 11.01 8.49 -3.14
C GLU A 93 12.13 9.39 -3.64
N SER A 94 11.77 10.42 -4.41
CA SER A 94 12.68 11.39 -5.02
C SER A 94 11.95 12.72 -5.26
N ASP A 95 12.66 13.81 -5.42
CA ASP A 95 12.12 15.10 -5.87
C ASP A 95 11.83 15.14 -7.37
N GLN A 96 12.36 14.18 -8.13
CA GLN A 96 12.21 14.05 -9.60
C GLN A 96 11.29 12.89 -10.01
N GLY A 97 10.57 12.28 -9.07
CA GLY A 97 9.71 11.14 -9.34
C GLY A 97 8.43 11.52 -10.10
N ASP A 98 7.83 10.53 -10.78
CA ASP A 98 6.61 10.66 -11.58
C ASP A 98 5.35 10.97 -10.75
N TYR A 99 5.43 10.80 -9.43
CA TYR A 99 4.31 10.99 -8.51
C TYR A 99 4.43 12.33 -7.80
N PRO A 100 3.38 13.17 -7.84
CA PRO A 100 3.38 14.43 -7.13
C PRO A 100 3.37 14.21 -5.62
N TYR A 101 3.98 15.15 -4.92
CA TYR A 101 3.72 15.37 -3.50
C TYR A 101 2.40 16.12 -3.38
N LEU A 102 1.38 15.48 -2.80
CA LEU A 102 0.00 15.99 -2.88
C LEU A 102 -0.37 16.98 -1.77
N HIS A 103 0.55 17.27 -0.86
CA HIS A 103 0.27 18.13 0.28
C HIS A 103 0.52 19.61 -0.03
N ASP A 104 -0.22 20.50 0.64
CA ASP A 104 -0.11 21.95 0.55
C ASP A 104 1.11 22.54 1.27
N MET A 105 1.89 21.72 1.99
CA MET A 105 3.10 22.15 2.71
C MET A 105 4.35 22.29 1.81
N GLY A 106 4.17 22.27 0.52
CA GLY A 106 5.21 22.57 -0.46
C GLY A 106 5.71 21.36 -1.26
N PRO A 107 6.63 21.63 -2.20
CA PRO A 107 7.23 20.59 -3.04
C PRO A 107 8.21 19.73 -2.22
N ARG A 108 8.54 18.55 -2.75
CA ARG A 108 9.58 17.69 -2.19
C ARG A 108 10.93 18.40 -2.19
N GLN A 109 11.69 18.18 -1.12
CA GLN A 109 13.07 18.61 -1.01
C GLN A 109 13.97 17.39 -1.12
N TRP A 110 14.94 17.42 -2.05
CA TRP A 110 15.84 16.30 -2.33
C TRP A 110 16.50 15.72 -1.07
N GLU A 111 17.05 16.60 -0.23
CA GLU A 111 17.77 16.23 0.99
C GLU A 111 16.90 15.53 2.04
N GLY A 112 15.58 15.56 1.89
CA GLY A 112 14.63 14.82 2.73
C GLY A 112 14.14 13.50 2.11
N THR A 113 14.51 13.18 0.85
CA THR A 113 13.96 12.02 0.13
C THR A 113 14.62 10.70 0.53
N ILE A 114 13.94 9.60 0.19
CA ILE A 114 14.43 8.24 0.40
C ILE A 114 15.70 8.00 -0.42
N GLN A 115 15.73 8.40 -1.69
CA GLN A 115 16.91 8.22 -2.54
C GLN A 115 18.12 8.96 -1.99
N TYR A 116 17.93 10.17 -1.46
CA TYR A 116 19.03 10.88 -0.81
C TYR A 116 19.58 10.12 0.40
N GLY A 117 18.71 9.56 1.23
CA GLY A 117 19.14 8.73 2.35
C GLY A 117 19.94 7.51 1.92
N LEU A 118 19.58 6.87 0.82
CA LEU A 118 20.32 5.75 0.23
C LEU A 118 21.65 6.19 -0.39
N GLU A 119 21.71 7.36 -1.02
CA GLU A 119 22.96 7.95 -1.54
C GLU A 119 23.99 8.24 -0.42
N LEU A 120 23.53 8.53 0.79
CA LEU A 120 24.38 8.66 1.98
C LEU A 120 24.92 7.33 2.49
N GLY A 121 24.49 6.18 1.92
CA GLY A 121 24.89 4.85 2.32
C GLY A 121 24.10 4.25 3.47
N ASN A 122 23.02 4.88 3.90
CA ASN A 122 22.15 4.38 4.98
C ASN A 122 21.40 3.11 4.55
N LYS A 123 21.17 2.21 5.51
CA LYS A 123 20.45 0.93 5.33
C LYS A 123 19.16 0.94 6.13
N PHE A 124 18.04 0.85 5.44
CA PHE A 124 16.71 0.86 6.04
C PHE A 124 15.70 0.16 5.14
N GLY A 125 14.60 -0.31 5.71
CA GLY A 125 13.42 -0.77 4.97
C GLY A 125 12.58 0.40 4.50
N ILE A 126 11.72 0.14 3.52
CA ILE A 126 10.80 1.13 2.98
C ILE A 126 9.38 0.71 3.34
N MET A 127 8.63 1.61 3.97
CA MET A 127 7.24 1.40 4.32
C MET A 127 6.34 2.52 3.81
N ALA A 128 5.05 2.28 3.86
CA ALA A 128 4.01 3.29 3.74
C ALA A 128 3.03 3.16 4.90
N SER A 129 2.45 4.26 5.29
CA SER A 129 1.39 4.33 6.29
C SER A 129 0.30 5.29 5.85
N THR A 130 -0.87 5.23 6.47
CA THR A 130 -1.99 6.05 6.02
C THR A 130 -1.88 7.51 6.45
N ASP A 131 -1.29 7.78 7.60
CA ASP A 131 -1.33 9.10 8.22
C ASP A 131 -2.76 9.69 8.25
N GLN A 132 -3.72 8.80 8.56
CA GLN A 132 -5.16 9.08 8.43
C GLN A 132 -5.66 9.86 9.65
N HIS A 133 -6.17 11.08 9.40
CA HIS A 133 -6.63 11.99 10.45
C HIS A 133 -8.09 11.79 10.90
N SER A 134 -8.85 10.90 10.27
CA SER A 134 -10.24 10.61 10.63
C SER A 134 -10.44 9.25 11.33
N GLY A 135 -9.39 8.72 11.96
CA GLY A 135 -9.48 7.51 12.78
C GLY A 135 -9.70 6.20 12.00
N TYR A 136 -9.34 6.16 10.72
CA TYR A 136 -9.49 4.96 9.87
C TYR A 136 -8.14 4.45 9.36
N PRO A 137 -7.32 3.79 10.21
CA PRO A 137 -6.04 3.24 9.79
C PRO A 137 -6.22 2.18 8.69
N GLY A 138 -5.37 2.22 7.67
CA GLY A 138 -5.48 1.35 6.51
C GLY A 138 -6.48 1.82 5.44
N SER A 139 -6.94 3.07 5.50
CA SER A 139 -7.74 3.70 4.44
C SER A 139 -7.10 3.50 3.07
N TYR A 140 -7.89 3.04 2.12
CA TYR A 140 -7.41 2.69 0.78
C TYR A 140 -6.90 3.91 0.01
N GLY A 141 -5.69 3.79 -0.52
CA GLY A 141 -5.03 4.85 -1.28
C GLY A 141 -4.13 5.77 -0.46
N ASP A 142 -4.21 5.71 0.88
CA ASP A 142 -3.46 6.59 1.77
C ASP A 142 -2.09 6.01 2.19
N GLY A 143 -1.85 4.74 1.93
CA GLY A 143 -0.60 4.04 2.23
C GLY A 143 -0.80 2.80 3.09
N ARG A 144 -0.06 1.75 2.78
CA ARG A 144 -0.05 0.48 3.51
C ARG A 144 1.35 -0.13 3.51
N ILE A 145 1.69 -0.79 4.59
CA ILE A 145 2.89 -1.60 4.67
C ILE A 145 2.56 -3.05 4.31
N GLY A 146 3.35 -3.65 3.41
CA GLY A 146 3.41 -5.08 3.23
C GLY A 146 4.52 -5.66 4.12
N VAL A 147 4.22 -6.73 4.86
CA VAL A 147 5.17 -7.40 5.77
C VAL A 147 5.28 -8.86 5.38
N LEU A 148 6.50 -9.32 5.06
CA LEU A 148 6.77 -10.73 4.79
C LEU A 148 7.19 -11.42 6.09
N ALA A 149 6.24 -12.06 6.72
CA ALA A 149 6.43 -12.80 7.97
C ALA A 149 6.01 -14.27 7.80
N PRO A 150 6.66 -15.22 8.52
CA PRO A 150 6.34 -16.65 8.40
C PRO A 150 4.95 -16.99 8.99
N SER A 151 4.40 -16.12 9.82
CA SER A 151 3.07 -16.28 10.41
C SER A 151 2.45 -14.94 10.78
N LEU A 152 1.11 -14.92 10.90
CA LEU A 152 0.36 -13.72 11.27
C LEU A 152 0.27 -13.60 12.82
N THR A 153 1.43 -13.49 13.47
CA THR A 153 1.58 -13.27 14.91
C THR A 153 2.34 -11.98 15.17
N ARG A 154 2.17 -11.37 16.35
CA ARG A 154 2.90 -10.15 16.72
C ARG A 154 4.41 -10.34 16.66
N ASP A 155 4.91 -11.46 17.19
CA ASP A 155 6.34 -11.76 17.18
C ASP A 155 6.90 -11.86 15.76
N ALA A 156 6.24 -12.64 14.90
CA ALA A 156 6.68 -12.81 13.51
C ALA A 156 6.63 -11.50 12.71
N ILE A 157 5.58 -10.67 12.94
CA ILE A 157 5.47 -9.34 12.31
C ILE A 157 6.58 -8.43 12.84
N TRP A 158 6.82 -8.40 14.16
CA TRP A 158 7.87 -7.58 14.75
C TRP A 158 9.27 -7.94 14.23
N ASP A 159 9.57 -9.24 14.14
CA ASP A 159 10.83 -9.71 13.60
C ASP A 159 10.99 -9.37 12.12
N ALA A 160 9.93 -9.48 11.31
CA ALA A 160 9.95 -9.08 9.91
C ALA A 160 10.16 -7.56 9.75
N LEU A 161 9.56 -6.74 10.59
CA LEU A 161 9.80 -5.30 10.65
C LEU A 161 11.26 -5.01 11.01
N ARG A 162 11.78 -5.65 12.06
CA ARG A 162 13.17 -5.49 12.52
C ARG A 162 14.19 -5.91 11.46
N THR A 163 13.90 -6.98 10.72
CA THR A 163 14.76 -7.48 9.64
C THR A 163 14.50 -6.80 8.30
N ARG A 164 13.61 -5.82 8.26
CA ARG A 164 13.32 -5.03 7.06
C ARG A 164 12.62 -5.80 5.93
N HIS A 165 11.97 -6.91 6.23
CA HIS A 165 11.18 -7.69 5.27
C HIS A 165 9.84 -7.00 5.01
N VAL A 166 9.90 -5.80 4.48
CA VAL A 166 8.76 -4.90 4.30
C VAL A 166 8.77 -4.26 2.92
N CYS A 167 7.58 -3.85 2.46
CA CYS A 167 7.40 -3.05 1.26
C CYS A 167 6.34 -1.97 1.49
N ALA A 168 6.44 -0.89 0.74
CA ALA A 168 5.44 0.18 0.71
C ALA A 168 4.44 -0.10 -0.40
N ALA A 169 3.14 0.18 -0.15
CA ALA A 169 2.09 0.16 -1.16
C ALA A 169 1.11 1.30 -0.91
N THR A 170 0.44 1.79 -1.96
CA THR A 170 -0.56 2.85 -1.82
C THR A 170 -1.88 2.33 -1.26
N GLY A 171 -2.50 1.38 -1.92
CA GLY A 171 -3.83 0.90 -1.53
C GLY A 171 -4.09 -0.55 -1.92
N ASP A 172 -3.77 -0.91 -3.15
CA ASP A 172 -3.91 -2.28 -3.63
C ASP A 172 -2.90 -3.21 -2.95
N LYS A 173 -3.29 -4.47 -2.83
CA LYS A 173 -2.43 -5.53 -2.34
C LYS A 173 -1.49 -5.97 -3.45
N ILE A 174 -0.50 -5.14 -3.75
CA ILE A 174 0.54 -5.45 -4.73
C ILE A 174 1.64 -6.26 -4.02
N LEU A 175 1.78 -7.51 -4.39
CA LEU A 175 2.80 -8.41 -3.86
C LEU A 175 4.06 -8.30 -4.71
N ILE A 176 5.20 -8.09 -4.05
CA ILE A 176 6.52 -8.07 -4.70
C ILE A 176 7.39 -9.14 -4.05
N ASP A 177 7.80 -10.15 -4.81
CA ASP A 177 8.91 -11.05 -4.44
C ASP A 177 10.15 -10.56 -5.20
N PHE A 178 11.02 -9.86 -4.49
CA PHE A 178 12.28 -9.38 -5.02
C PHE A 178 13.43 -10.08 -4.33
N ARG A 179 14.31 -10.70 -5.11
CA ARG A 179 15.49 -11.41 -4.61
C ARG A 179 16.73 -10.99 -5.34
N LEU A 180 17.81 -10.85 -4.57
CA LEU A 180 19.16 -10.63 -5.06
C LEU A 180 20.04 -11.80 -4.60
N ASN A 181 20.52 -12.66 -5.51
CA ASN A 181 21.28 -13.88 -5.21
C ASN A 181 20.59 -14.80 -4.18
N ASP A 182 19.30 -15.01 -4.25
CA ASP A 182 18.52 -15.82 -3.32
C ASP A 182 18.21 -15.17 -1.95
N ALA A 183 18.80 -14.01 -1.64
CA ALA A 183 18.46 -13.22 -0.46
C ALA A 183 17.17 -12.44 -0.68
N PHE A 184 16.36 -12.34 0.37
CA PHE A 184 15.11 -11.59 0.34
C PHE A 184 15.33 -10.07 0.36
N MET A 185 14.28 -9.33 -0.01
CA MET A 185 14.22 -7.89 0.25
C MET A 185 14.52 -7.62 1.75
N GLY A 186 15.29 -6.58 2.02
CA GLY A 186 15.75 -6.26 3.38
C GLY A 186 17.12 -6.78 3.76
N ASP A 187 17.59 -7.81 3.10
CA ASP A 187 18.88 -8.42 3.40
C ASP A 187 20.06 -7.62 2.81
N VAL A 188 21.24 -7.78 3.43
CA VAL A 188 22.50 -7.24 2.93
C VAL A 188 23.31 -8.40 2.33
N VAL A 189 23.52 -8.35 1.02
CA VAL A 189 24.22 -9.39 0.27
C VAL A 189 25.68 -9.02 0.07
N ARG A 190 26.59 -9.99 0.24
CA ARG A 190 28.01 -9.85 -0.06
C ARG A 190 28.38 -10.76 -1.22
N GLY A 191 29.05 -10.21 -2.23
CA GLY A 191 29.52 -10.99 -3.38
C GLY A 191 29.62 -10.18 -4.65
N ASN A 192 30.15 -10.82 -5.70
CA ASN A 192 30.35 -10.20 -7.03
C ASN A 192 29.20 -10.52 -8.00
N SER A 193 28.44 -11.58 -7.76
CA SER A 193 27.27 -11.93 -8.54
C SER A 193 26.06 -11.11 -8.12
N ARG A 194 25.24 -10.69 -9.07
CA ARG A 194 24.02 -9.89 -8.88
C ARG A 194 22.92 -10.49 -9.73
N ARG A 195 22.46 -11.69 -9.35
CA ARG A 195 21.29 -12.32 -9.96
C ARG A 195 20.05 -11.73 -9.33
N ILE A 196 19.20 -11.17 -10.16
CA ILE A 196 18.00 -10.45 -9.78
C ILE A 196 16.79 -11.28 -10.24
N TYR A 197 15.90 -11.57 -9.30
CA TYR A 197 14.59 -12.14 -9.55
C TYR A 197 13.52 -11.18 -9.06
N VAL A 198 12.50 -10.96 -9.88
CA VAL A 198 11.34 -10.13 -9.56
C VAL A 198 10.08 -10.85 -9.97
N ASN A 199 9.15 -11.01 -9.03
CA ASN A 199 7.78 -11.41 -9.33
C ASN A 199 6.84 -10.39 -8.69
N VAL A 200 5.94 -9.83 -9.49
CA VAL A 200 4.94 -8.85 -9.04
C VAL A 200 3.56 -9.40 -9.38
N THR A 201 2.69 -9.43 -8.38
CA THR A 201 1.26 -9.71 -8.57
C THR A 201 0.45 -8.55 -8.02
N GLY A 202 -0.25 -7.85 -8.91
CA GLY A 202 -1.10 -6.70 -8.58
C GLY A 202 -2.58 -7.07 -8.41
N GLU A 203 -3.39 -6.04 -8.17
CA GLU A 203 -4.86 -6.14 -8.11
C GLU A 203 -5.51 -5.54 -9.38
N SER A 204 -4.72 -4.88 -10.22
CA SER A 204 -5.13 -4.29 -11.50
C SER A 204 -4.03 -4.48 -12.55
N CYS A 205 -4.26 -3.99 -13.77
CA CYS A 205 -3.28 -4.09 -14.84
C CYS A 205 -1.96 -3.40 -14.46
N ILE A 206 -0.86 -4.15 -14.49
CA ILE A 206 0.48 -3.59 -14.33
C ILE A 206 0.76 -2.64 -15.51
N ASP A 207 1.19 -1.44 -15.21
CA ASP A 207 1.69 -0.48 -16.20
C ASP A 207 3.18 -0.76 -16.48
N TYR A 208 3.98 -0.75 -15.42
CA TYR A 208 5.37 -1.15 -15.50
C TYR A 208 5.92 -1.65 -14.15
N VAL A 209 7.03 -2.37 -14.24
CA VAL A 209 7.88 -2.75 -13.10
C VAL A 209 9.30 -2.29 -13.39
N ASP A 210 9.85 -1.43 -12.53
CA ASP A 210 11.22 -0.95 -12.60
C ASP A 210 12.10 -1.69 -11.62
N ILE A 211 13.28 -2.10 -12.06
CA ILE A 211 14.41 -2.44 -11.22
C ILE A 211 15.31 -1.23 -11.18
N ILE A 212 15.52 -0.67 -9.99
CA ILE A 212 16.31 0.54 -9.78
C ILE A 212 17.62 0.16 -9.10
N LYS A 213 18.72 0.66 -9.62
CA LYS A 213 20.07 0.55 -9.09
C LYS A 213 20.66 1.94 -8.88
N ASN A 214 21.11 2.23 -7.67
CA ASN A 214 21.75 3.50 -7.32
C ASN A 214 20.93 4.73 -7.80
N GLY A 215 19.60 4.70 -7.61
CA GLY A 215 18.70 5.77 -8.03
C GLY A 215 18.36 5.82 -9.52
N GLN A 216 18.92 4.93 -10.34
CA GLN A 216 18.70 4.90 -11.78
C GLN A 216 17.94 3.62 -12.20
N ILE A 217 17.08 3.73 -13.22
CA ILE A 217 16.37 2.56 -13.76
C ILE A 217 17.41 1.67 -14.48
N LEU A 218 17.65 0.48 -13.94
CA LEU A 218 18.48 -0.56 -14.54
C LEU A 218 17.72 -1.34 -15.61
N ALA A 219 16.45 -1.67 -15.33
CA ALA A 219 15.57 -2.36 -16.27
C ALA A 219 14.12 -1.97 -16.02
N ARG A 220 13.32 -1.95 -17.09
CA ARG A 220 11.86 -1.74 -17.04
C ARG A 220 11.16 -2.86 -17.80
N MET A 221 10.23 -3.53 -17.13
CA MET A 221 9.27 -4.46 -17.72
C MET A 221 7.94 -3.73 -17.85
N ASN A 222 7.45 -3.53 -19.08
CA ASN A 222 6.14 -2.93 -19.31
C ASN A 222 5.04 -4.00 -19.25
N GLY A 223 3.93 -3.66 -18.65
CA GLY A 223 2.72 -4.46 -18.74
C GLY A 223 2.13 -4.46 -20.16
N PRO A 224 1.09 -5.27 -20.42
CA PRO A 224 0.50 -5.35 -21.76
C PRO A 224 -0.12 -4.00 -22.16
N LEU A 225 0.11 -3.55 -23.40
CA LEU A 225 -0.46 -2.29 -23.91
C LEU A 225 -1.99 -2.27 -23.84
N THR A 226 -2.60 -3.41 -24.13
CA THR A 226 -4.04 -3.59 -24.05
C THR A 226 -4.33 -4.90 -23.33
N PRO A 227 -5.21 -4.92 -22.31
CA PRO A 227 -5.68 -6.15 -21.72
C PRO A 227 -6.36 -7.02 -22.80
N VAL A 228 -5.80 -8.18 -23.06
CA VAL A 228 -6.35 -9.16 -24.01
C VAL A 228 -6.95 -10.29 -23.19
N ALA A 229 -8.19 -10.61 -23.48
CA ALA A 229 -8.82 -11.78 -22.88
C ALA A 229 -8.05 -13.04 -23.29
N PRO A 230 -7.63 -13.88 -22.34
CA PRO A 230 -6.94 -15.12 -22.67
C PRO A 230 -7.85 -16.05 -23.47
N GLU A 231 -7.23 -16.93 -24.25
CA GLU A 231 -7.95 -18.03 -24.89
C GLU A 231 -8.47 -19.01 -23.83
N GLY A 232 -9.55 -19.71 -24.13
CA GLY A 232 -10.17 -20.69 -23.25
C GLY A 232 -11.56 -20.30 -22.77
N ASP A 233 -12.26 -21.31 -22.28
CA ASP A 233 -13.67 -21.15 -21.83
C ASP A 233 -13.76 -20.49 -20.45
N THR A 234 -12.79 -20.74 -19.58
CA THR A 234 -12.72 -20.19 -18.21
C THR A 234 -11.52 -19.27 -18.07
N VAL A 235 -11.74 -18.11 -17.48
CA VAL A 235 -10.72 -17.06 -17.32
C VAL A 235 -10.64 -16.65 -15.86
N ARG A 236 -9.41 -16.52 -15.34
CA ARG A 236 -9.15 -15.87 -14.05
C ARG A 236 -8.96 -14.39 -14.24
N CYS A 237 -9.75 -13.62 -13.51
CA CYS A 237 -9.75 -12.16 -13.58
C CYS A 237 -9.88 -11.52 -12.21
N LYS A 238 -9.43 -10.27 -12.11
CA LYS A 238 -9.77 -9.37 -11.02
C LYS A 238 -10.75 -8.31 -11.52
N VAL A 239 -11.83 -8.09 -10.77
CA VAL A 239 -12.88 -7.14 -11.09
C VAL A 239 -13.11 -6.23 -9.90
N LYS A 240 -12.76 -4.94 -10.05
CA LYS A 240 -13.05 -3.93 -9.03
C LYS A 240 -14.49 -3.46 -9.16
N MET A 241 -15.19 -3.39 -8.03
CA MET A 241 -16.54 -2.89 -7.91
C MET A 241 -16.52 -1.63 -7.07
N ASP A 242 -16.87 -0.48 -7.64
CA ASP A 242 -16.93 0.80 -6.93
C ASP A 242 -18.39 1.18 -6.62
N PHE A 243 -18.59 1.79 -5.45
CA PHE A 243 -19.88 2.24 -4.91
C PHE A 243 -19.73 3.68 -4.40
N GLY A 244 -20.57 4.60 -4.86
CA GLY A 244 -20.42 5.98 -4.42
C GLY A 244 -21.18 6.98 -5.29
N TRP A 245 -20.54 8.11 -5.57
CA TRP A 245 -21.09 9.26 -6.31
C TRP A 245 -22.33 9.87 -5.65
N ASN A 246 -22.29 9.96 -4.31
CA ASN A 246 -23.40 10.52 -3.56
C ASN A 246 -23.74 11.93 -4.05
N ARG A 247 -25.02 12.16 -4.29
CA ARG A 247 -25.55 13.46 -4.64
C ARG A 247 -25.58 14.41 -3.44
N GLU A 248 -26.05 13.89 -2.31
CA GLU A 248 -26.22 14.62 -1.06
C GLU A 248 -25.00 14.47 -0.16
N GLU A 249 -24.86 15.35 0.81
CA GLU A 249 -23.77 15.31 1.80
C GLU A 249 -23.94 14.17 2.83
N GLN A 250 -25.14 13.62 2.92
CA GLN A 250 -25.44 12.49 3.80
C GLN A 250 -24.78 11.21 3.32
N TYR A 251 -24.50 10.32 4.27
CA TYR A 251 -24.03 8.99 3.96
C TYR A 251 -25.08 8.16 3.24
N VAL A 252 -24.65 7.38 2.26
CA VAL A 252 -25.45 6.34 1.64
C VAL A 252 -25.01 5.00 2.21
N HIS A 253 -25.94 4.30 2.82
CA HIS A 253 -25.74 2.96 3.34
C HIS A 253 -25.95 1.93 2.23
N TRP A 254 -24.90 1.18 1.92
CA TRP A 254 -24.92 0.12 0.92
C TRP A 254 -25.03 -1.23 1.63
N GLN A 255 -26.17 -1.87 1.52
CA GLN A 255 -26.38 -3.23 2.03
C GLN A 255 -26.76 -4.14 0.88
N GLY A 256 -26.00 -5.23 0.72
CA GLY A 256 -26.27 -6.15 -0.37
C GLY A 256 -25.15 -7.14 -0.61
N LYS A 257 -25.17 -7.76 -1.77
CA LYS A 257 -24.21 -8.78 -2.13
C LYS A 257 -23.75 -8.69 -3.59
N LEU A 258 -22.56 -9.24 -3.80
CA LEU A 258 -22.02 -9.58 -5.11
C LEU A 258 -21.99 -11.09 -5.23
N SER A 259 -22.46 -11.64 -6.36
CA SER A 259 -22.52 -13.07 -6.57
C SER A 259 -22.17 -13.47 -8.00
N LEU A 260 -21.78 -14.73 -8.18
CA LEU A 260 -21.48 -15.35 -9.46
C LEU A 260 -22.53 -16.43 -9.78
N ASP A 261 -23.11 -16.40 -10.98
CA ASP A 261 -24.00 -17.48 -11.44
C ASP A 261 -23.20 -18.73 -11.83
N LYS A 262 -21.98 -18.54 -12.36
CA LYS A 262 -21.04 -19.60 -12.76
C LYS A 262 -19.63 -19.32 -12.21
N GLY A 263 -18.77 -20.35 -12.22
CA GLY A 263 -17.37 -20.19 -11.81
C GLY A 263 -17.16 -20.14 -10.30
N LYS A 264 -16.06 -19.52 -9.86
CA LYS A 264 -15.61 -19.48 -8.47
C LYS A 264 -15.09 -18.10 -8.08
N LEU A 265 -15.44 -17.67 -6.90
CA LEU A 265 -14.87 -16.51 -6.20
C LEU A 265 -13.71 -17.00 -5.32
N HIS A 266 -12.47 -16.65 -5.67
CA HIS A 266 -11.28 -17.04 -4.92
C HIS A 266 -11.02 -16.12 -3.73
N GLY A 267 -11.47 -14.87 -3.82
CA GLY A 267 -11.28 -13.91 -2.73
C GLY A 267 -11.89 -12.55 -3.01
N VAL A 268 -11.95 -11.74 -1.96
CA VAL A 268 -12.43 -10.36 -2.00
C VAL A 268 -11.45 -9.48 -1.26
N THR A 269 -10.87 -8.50 -1.94
CA THR A 269 -9.96 -7.52 -1.35
C THR A 269 -10.72 -6.24 -1.06
N PRO A 270 -10.79 -5.78 0.21
CA PRO A 270 -11.44 -4.53 0.54
C PRO A 270 -10.58 -3.33 0.13
N CYS A 271 -11.21 -2.37 -0.54
CA CYS A 271 -10.69 -1.06 -0.89
C CYS A 271 -11.45 0.03 -0.14
N PHE A 272 -11.65 -0.17 1.16
CA PHE A 272 -12.45 0.73 1.99
C PHE A 272 -11.65 1.96 2.39
N ARG A 273 -12.34 3.09 2.42
CA ARG A 273 -11.79 4.40 2.80
C ARG A 273 -12.46 4.89 4.07
N GLY A 274 -11.72 5.61 4.88
CA GLY A 274 -12.29 6.36 6.00
C GLY A 274 -13.14 7.53 5.54
N ALA A 275 -13.92 8.09 6.45
CA ALA A 275 -14.62 9.34 6.23
C ALA A 275 -13.63 10.49 5.95
N ALA A 276 -14.07 11.49 5.21
CA ALA A 276 -13.28 12.69 4.97
C ALA A 276 -13.08 13.55 6.23
N PHE A 277 -13.92 13.34 7.24
CA PHE A 277 -13.93 14.09 8.48
C PHE A 277 -13.70 13.19 9.68
N THR A 278 -13.14 13.75 10.73
CA THR A 278 -12.99 13.09 12.03
C THR A 278 -14.38 12.87 12.65
N SER A 279 -14.65 11.67 13.13
CA SER A 279 -15.86 11.33 13.87
C SER A 279 -15.58 11.35 15.37
N PRO A 280 -16.57 11.71 16.23
CA PRO A 280 -17.90 12.15 15.86
C PRO A 280 -17.90 13.60 15.29
N GLN A 281 -18.77 13.83 14.32
CA GLN A 281 -19.09 15.18 13.86
C GLN A 281 -19.98 15.89 14.87
N GLU A 282 -20.10 17.22 14.73
CA GLU A 282 -21.03 18.00 15.58
C GLU A 282 -22.46 17.42 15.49
N GLY A 283 -23.02 17.03 16.64
CA GLY A 283 -24.33 16.38 16.74
C GLY A 283 -24.32 14.84 16.65
N GLU A 284 -23.19 14.20 16.35
CA GLU A 284 -23.02 12.74 16.46
C GLU A 284 -22.69 12.35 17.91
N THR A 285 -23.43 11.41 18.46
CA THR A 285 -23.26 10.93 19.85
C THR A 285 -22.57 9.57 19.93
N GLU A 286 -22.39 8.87 18.80
CA GLU A 286 -21.83 7.52 18.74
C GLU A 286 -20.59 7.47 17.86
N PHE A 287 -19.52 6.89 18.36
CA PHE A 287 -18.35 6.51 17.56
C PHE A 287 -18.69 5.28 16.70
N HIS A 288 -18.19 5.23 15.49
CA HIS A 288 -18.23 4.06 14.59
C HIS A 288 -19.60 3.72 14.00
N THR A 289 -20.48 4.69 13.83
CA THR A 289 -21.77 4.48 13.15
C THR A 289 -21.63 4.08 11.69
N HIS A 290 -20.51 4.38 11.05
CA HIS A 290 -20.27 4.17 9.61
C HIS A 290 -19.08 3.24 9.37
N VAL A 291 -19.23 1.96 9.71
CA VAL A 291 -18.19 0.94 9.57
C VAL A 291 -18.36 0.20 8.24
N ASN A 292 -17.32 0.21 7.40
CA ASN A 292 -17.29 -0.57 6.18
C ASN A 292 -16.77 -1.98 6.46
N ARG A 293 -17.48 -3.01 6.00
CA ARG A 293 -17.11 -4.40 6.25
C ARG A 293 -17.57 -5.35 5.15
N ILE A 294 -16.80 -6.41 4.98
CA ILE A 294 -17.23 -7.64 4.33
C ILE A 294 -17.92 -8.48 5.41
N VAL A 295 -19.22 -8.73 5.24
CA VAL A 295 -20.02 -9.48 6.22
C VAL A 295 -19.76 -10.98 6.12
N SER A 296 -19.73 -11.48 4.88
CA SER A 296 -19.46 -12.88 4.57
C SER A 296 -18.80 -13.05 3.21
N VAL A 297 -18.04 -14.12 3.04
CA VAL A 297 -17.45 -14.54 1.76
C VAL A 297 -17.53 -16.06 1.68
N ASN A 298 -17.97 -16.57 0.52
CA ASN A 298 -17.82 -17.96 0.13
C ASN A 298 -17.34 -18.05 -1.33
N ASP A 299 -17.33 -19.23 -1.91
CA ASP A 299 -16.83 -19.45 -3.28
C ASP A 299 -17.76 -18.93 -4.39
N LYS A 300 -18.93 -18.38 -4.06
CA LYS A 300 -19.93 -17.87 -5.00
C LYS A 300 -20.34 -16.42 -4.75
N GLU A 301 -20.30 -15.97 -3.52
CA GLU A 301 -20.82 -14.66 -3.17
C GLU A 301 -20.10 -14.03 -1.99
N THR A 302 -20.25 -12.71 -1.87
CA THR A 302 -19.84 -11.90 -0.73
C THR A 302 -20.94 -10.92 -0.36
N GLU A 303 -21.22 -10.80 0.94
CA GLU A 303 -22.11 -9.79 1.49
C GLU A 303 -21.31 -8.59 1.99
N LEU A 304 -21.79 -7.41 1.68
CA LEU A 304 -21.15 -6.15 2.01
C LEU A 304 -22.09 -5.23 2.78
N ASP A 305 -21.51 -4.51 3.75
CA ASP A 305 -22.16 -3.47 4.53
C ASP A 305 -21.22 -2.26 4.56
N MET A 306 -21.55 -1.21 3.82
CA MET A 306 -20.65 -0.10 3.55
C MET A 306 -21.37 1.23 3.55
N TYR A 307 -20.61 2.30 3.76
CA TYR A 307 -21.11 3.67 3.72
C TYR A 307 -20.23 4.49 2.77
N SER A 308 -20.83 5.11 1.77
CA SER A 308 -20.18 6.15 0.98
C SER A 308 -20.70 7.53 1.37
N SER A 309 -19.90 8.55 1.15
CA SER A 309 -20.26 9.93 1.44
C SER A 309 -20.02 10.81 0.21
N LYS A 310 -20.63 11.99 0.18
CA LYS A 310 -20.23 13.03 -0.76
C LYS A 310 -18.86 13.56 -0.31
N ASN A 311 -17.96 13.69 -1.25
CA ASN A 311 -16.67 14.27 -0.95
C ASN A 311 -16.77 15.80 -0.90
N PRO A 312 -16.37 16.45 0.21
CA PRO A 312 -16.41 17.91 0.33
C PRO A 312 -15.37 18.62 -0.53
N ASN A 313 -14.36 17.87 -0.99
CA ASN A 313 -13.32 18.38 -1.88
C ASN A 313 -13.01 17.38 -3.00
N THR A 314 -12.39 17.83 -4.06
CA THR A 314 -12.11 17.00 -5.24
C THR A 314 -10.90 16.07 -5.06
N THR A 315 -10.17 16.16 -3.95
CA THR A 315 -8.91 15.44 -3.74
C THR A 315 -9.07 14.14 -2.95
N THR A 316 -10.17 13.97 -2.20
CA THR A 316 -10.42 12.78 -1.39
C THR A 316 -11.59 11.99 -1.95
N ALA A 317 -11.36 10.77 -2.42
CA ALA A 317 -12.44 9.92 -2.88
C ALA A 317 -13.26 9.38 -1.69
N ALA A 318 -14.56 9.59 -1.73
CA ALA A 318 -15.52 9.13 -0.73
C ALA A 318 -16.24 7.83 -1.13
N MET A 319 -15.81 7.23 -2.23
CA MET A 319 -16.31 5.95 -2.73
C MET A 319 -15.72 4.79 -1.95
N GLN A 320 -16.51 3.71 -1.82
CA GLN A 320 -16.04 2.43 -1.34
C GLN A 320 -15.84 1.48 -2.51
N ALA A 321 -14.95 0.51 -2.36
CA ALA A 321 -14.77 -0.50 -3.38
C ALA A 321 -14.35 -1.85 -2.78
N VAL A 322 -14.53 -2.89 -3.58
CA VAL A 322 -13.94 -4.21 -3.37
C VAL A 322 -13.40 -4.75 -4.69
N ILE A 323 -12.37 -5.58 -4.62
CA ILE A 323 -11.84 -6.28 -5.78
C ILE A 323 -12.20 -7.76 -5.63
N LEU A 324 -12.90 -8.30 -6.62
CA LEU A 324 -13.24 -9.71 -6.72
C LEU A 324 -12.14 -10.43 -7.49
N ASP A 325 -11.59 -11.51 -6.93
CA ASP A 325 -10.72 -12.46 -7.64
C ASP A 325 -11.59 -13.62 -8.10
N VAL A 326 -11.91 -13.68 -9.38
CA VAL A 326 -12.87 -14.62 -9.95
C VAL A 326 -12.23 -15.52 -11.00
N GLU A 327 -12.69 -16.76 -11.07
CA GLU A 327 -12.38 -17.71 -12.14
C GLU A 327 -13.69 -18.24 -12.70
N MET A 328 -14.03 -17.84 -13.93
CA MET A 328 -15.35 -18.12 -14.47
C MET A 328 -15.37 -18.11 -16.00
N PRO A 329 -16.37 -18.75 -16.65
CA PRO A 329 -16.53 -18.66 -18.08
C PRO A 329 -16.94 -17.25 -18.51
N LYS A 330 -16.62 -16.88 -19.77
CA LYS A 330 -16.90 -15.55 -20.32
C LYS A 330 -18.39 -15.22 -20.37
N ASP A 331 -19.26 -16.22 -20.47
CA ASP A 331 -20.73 -16.07 -20.43
C ASP A 331 -21.29 -16.11 -19.00
N GLY A 332 -20.45 -16.36 -17.98
CA GLY A 332 -20.83 -16.28 -16.57
C GLY A 332 -21.03 -14.82 -16.14
N LYS A 333 -21.94 -14.60 -15.22
CA LYS A 333 -22.36 -13.27 -14.77
C LYS A 333 -21.84 -12.94 -13.38
N ILE A 334 -21.41 -11.68 -13.22
CA ILE A 334 -21.23 -11.03 -11.93
C ILE A 334 -22.50 -10.24 -11.67
N ILE A 335 -23.12 -10.47 -10.52
CA ILE A 335 -24.41 -9.93 -10.12
C ILE A 335 -24.22 -9.07 -8.89
N ALA A 336 -24.71 -7.83 -8.93
CA ALA A 336 -24.76 -6.89 -7.81
C ALA A 336 -26.21 -6.67 -7.37
N GLU A 337 -26.53 -7.03 -6.14
CA GLU A 337 -27.85 -6.83 -5.53
C GLU A 337 -27.69 -5.92 -4.30
N PHE A 338 -28.00 -4.63 -4.45
CA PHE A 338 -27.83 -3.63 -3.40
C PHE A 338 -29.07 -2.72 -3.33
N ASN A 339 -29.50 -2.41 -2.11
CA ASN A 339 -30.56 -1.44 -1.82
C ASN A 339 -31.82 -1.66 -2.69
N GLY A 340 -32.19 -2.94 -2.89
CA GLY A 340 -33.36 -3.32 -3.67
C GLY A 340 -33.21 -3.23 -5.20
N LYS A 341 -32.00 -2.95 -5.71
CA LYS A 341 -31.67 -2.98 -7.14
C LYS A 341 -30.79 -4.18 -7.47
N LYS A 342 -30.94 -4.66 -8.70
CA LYS A 342 -30.13 -5.74 -9.25
C LYS A 342 -29.54 -5.32 -10.59
N PHE A 343 -28.22 -5.49 -10.73
CA PHE A 343 -27.48 -5.28 -11.96
C PHE A 343 -26.60 -6.50 -12.22
N GLU A 344 -26.42 -6.85 -13.49
CA GLU A 344 -25.62 -8.01 -13.86
C GLU A 344 -24.91 -7.80 -15.20
N HIS A 345 -23.67 -8.31 -15.28
CA HIS A 345 -22.88 -8.34 -16.51
C HIS A 345 -22.13 -9.64 -16.65
N THR A 346 -21.98 -10.11 -17.89
CA THR A 346 -21.11 -11.23 -18.18
C THR A 346 -19.65 -10.85 -18.03
N LEU A 347 -18.78 -11.82 -17.71
CA LEU A 347 -17.34 -11.58 -17.69
C LEU A 347 -16.84 -11.09 -19.05
N GLY A 348 -17.40 -11.61 -20.15
CA GLY A 348 -17.08 -11.18 -21.51
C GLY A 348 -17.33 -9.69 -21.74
N GLU A 349 -18.48 -9.16 -21.30
CA GLU A 349 -18.78 -7.72 -21.38
C GLU A 349 -17.79 -6.88 -20.54
N LEU A 350 -17.39 -7.40 -19.37
CA LEU A 350 -16.45 -6.69 -18.51
C LEU A 350 -14.99 -6.76 -19.01
N LEU A 351 -14.62 -7.80 -19.75
CA LEU A 351 -13.34 -7.86 -20.45
C LEU A 351 -13.21 -6.77 -21.54
N GLU A 352 -14.33 -6.42 -22.17
CA GLU A 352 -14.37 -5.33 -23.16
C GLU A 352 -14.29 -3.95 -22.53
N GLY A 353 -14.91 -3.72 -21.35
CA GLY A 353 -14.90 -2.42 -20.68
C GLY A 353 -15.79 -2.36 -19.45
N SER A 354 -15.68 -1.24 -18.73
CA SER A 354 -16.47 -0.97 -17.52
C SER A 354 -17.96 -0.73 -17.82
N ARG A 355 -18.82 -0.98 -16.82
CA ARG A 355 -20.29 -0.74 -16.89
C ARG A 355 -20.74 -0.05 -15.62
N SER A 356 -21.44 1.06 -15.77
CA SER A 356 -21.95 1.86 -14.64
C SER A 356 -23.48 1.87 -14.58
N HIS A 357 -24.01 1.87 -13.37
CA HIS A 357 -25.45 1.89 -13.10
C HIS A 357 -25.79 2.91 -12.01
N PHE A 358 -26.64 3.86 -12.35
CA PHE A 358 -27.21 4.77 -11.37
C PHE A 358 -28.37 4.11 -10.62
N MET A 359 -28.43 4.33 -9.30
CA MET A 359 -29.47 3.72 -8.46
C MET A 359 -30.85 4.26 -8.73
N ILE A 360 -30.98 5.55 -9.03
CA ILE A 360 -32.28 6.20 -9.27
C ILE A 360 -32.33 6.81 -10.70
N GLY A 361 -31.24 7.41 -11.14
CA GLY A 361 -31.16 8.11 -12.41
C GLY A 361 -29.99 9.11 -12.41
N TRP A 362 -30.04 10.11 -13.27
CA TRP A 362 -28.99 11.13 -13.34
C TRP A 362 -28.77 11.84 -12.00
N LEU A 363 -27.50 12.02 -11.61
CA LEU A 363 -27.09 12.60 -10.33
C LEU A 363 -27.56 11.80 -9.10
N SER A 364 -27.49 10.50 -9.16
CA SER A 364 -27.68 9.64 -7.99
C SER A 364 -26.45 8.79 -7.73
N GLU A 365 -26.49 8.08 -6.62
CA GLU A 365 -25.52 7.04 -6.30
C GLU A 365 -25.41 6.02 -7.44
N ALA A 366 -24.26 5.43 -7.58
CA ALA A 366 -23.98 4.48 -8.67
C ALA A 366 -23.12 3.31 -8.21
N ILE A 367 -23.23 2.22 -8.97
CA ILE A 367 -22.33 1.07 -8.91
C ILE A 367 -21.55 1.02 -10.22
N LEU A 368 -20.24 0.90 -10.15
CA LEU A 368 -19.36 0.71 -11.30
C LEU A 368 -18.75 -0.70 -11.25
N PHE A 369 -19.07 -1.51 -12.24
CA PHE A 369 -18.34 -2.71 -12.58
C PHE A 369 -17.14 -2.29 -13.42
N ASN A 370 -15.95 -2.32 -12.87
CA ASN A 370 -14.76 -1.99 -13.65
C ASN A 370 -14.43 -3.08 -14.66
N ARG A 371 -13.63 -2.71 -15.66
CA ARG A 371 -13.13 -3.65 -16.63
C ARG A 371 -12.43 -4.81 -15.92
N ALA A 372 -12.77 -6.04 -16.30
CA ALA A 372 -12.12 -7.23 -15.79
C ALA A 372 -10.67 -7.29 -16.27
N MET A 373 -9.74 -7.53 -15.35
CA MET A 373 -8.31 -7.66 -15.62
C MET A 373 -7.91 -9.13 -15.56
N PRO A 374 -7.58 -9.77 -16.69
CA PRO A 374 -7.11 -11.15 -16.70
C PRO A 374 -5.74 -11.28 -16.04
N GLU A 375 -5.40 -12.48 -15.56
CA GLU A 375 -4.17 -12.77 -14.81
C GLU A 375 -2.90 -12.32 -15.53
N SER A 376 -2.85 -12.46 -16.84
CA SER A 376 -1.74 -11.96 -17.68
C SER A 376 -1.50 -10.46 -17.64
N CYS A 377 -2.48 -9.68 -17.11
CA CYS A 377 -2.35 -8.23 -16.98
C CYS A 377 -1.82 -7.79 -15.61
N PHE A 378 -2.04 -8.60 -14.57
CA PHE A 378 -1.67 -8.22 -13.20
C PHE A 378 -0.47 -9.00 -12.64
N THR A 379 0.18 -9.83 -13.46
CA THR A 379 1.38 -10.59 -13.06
C THR A 379 2.54 -10.26 -13.98
N VAL A 380 3.70 -9.98 -13.40
CA VAL A 380 4.97 -9.78 -14.11
C VAL A 380 6.05 -10.59 -13.42
N GLU A 381 6.76 -11.43 -14.17
CA GLU A 381 7.91 -12.17 -13.70
C GLU A 381 9.13 -11.83 -14.55
N HIS A 382 10.27 -11.60 -13.90
CA HIS A 382 11.50 -11.26 -14.60
C HIS A 382 12.72 -11.81 -13.87
N TYR A 383 13.71 -12.22 -14.66
CA TYR A 383 14.99 -12.69 -14.20
C TYR A 383 16.11 -12.05 -15.01
N MET A 384 17.13 -11.49 -14.34
CA MET A 384 18.29 -10.91 -14.99
C MET A 384 19.55 -11.05 -14.14
N GLU A 385 20.70 -10.82 -14.74
CA GLU A 385 21.99 -10.68 -14.07
C GLU A 385 22.57 -9.29 -14.37
N ASP A 386 22.87 -8.53 -13.31
CA ASP A 386 23.66 -7.30 -13.42
C ASP A 386 25.15 -7.62 -13.25
N LYS A 387 25.94 -7.36 -14.30
CA LYS A 387 27.37 -7.69 -14.36
C LYS A 387 28.29 -6.51 -14.04
N GLU A 388 27.73 -5.33 -13.86
CA GLU A 388 28.50 -4.09 -13.74
C GLU A 388 28.38 -3.49 -12.33
N PRO A 389 29.32 -3.71 -11.41
CA PRO A 389 29.39 -2.96 -10.18
C PRO A 389 29.66 -1.48 -10.49
N GLN A 390 28.89 -0.59 -9.86
CA GLN A 390 29.05 0.86 -10.05
C GLN A 390 29.74 1.52 -8.85
N ARG A 391 29.58 0.93 -7.66
CA ARG A 391 30.06 1.47 -6.39
C ARG A 391 30.63 0.35 -5.53
N ASP A 392 31.33 0.70 -4.46
CA ASP A 392 31.75 -0.26 -3.41
C ASP A 392 30.53 -0.94 -2.77
N THR A 393 29.44 -0.24 -2.71
CA THR A 393 28.13 -0.75 -2.29
C THR A 393 27.06 -0.27 -3.28
N ASP A 394 26.48 -1.19 -4.04
CA ASP A 394 25.33 -0.92 -4.88
C ASP A 394 24.04 -1.22 -4.10
N TYR A 395 23.01 -0.40 -4.29
CA TYR A 395 21.69 -0.68 -3.76
C TYR A 395 20.68 -0.90 -4.89
N TYR A 396 19.71 -1.79 -4.63
CA TYR A 396 18.67 -2.15 -5.58
C TYR A 396 17.31 -2.12 -4.91
N TYR A 397 16.31 -1.70 -5.64
CA TYR A 397 14.92 -1.85 -5.24
C TYR A 397 14.01 -1.98 -6.47
N VAL A 398 12.78 -2.43 -6.24
CA VAL A 398 11.78 -2.62 -7.29
C VAL A 398 10.60 -1.69 -7.05
N ARG A 399 10.17 -1.01 -8.09
CA ARG A 399 8.95 -0.20 -8.09
C ARG A 399 7.98 -0.78 -9.11
N ALA A 400 6.78 -1.14 -8.67
CA ALA A 400 5.69 -1.60 -9.51
C ALA A 400 4.57 -0.57 -9.55
N ARG A 401 4.07 -0.25 -10.74
CA ARG A 401 2.94 0.65 -10.95
C ARG A 401 1.82 -0.06 -11.69
N GLN A 402 0.59 0.17 -11.26
CA GLN A 402 -0.62 -0.21 -11.94
C GLN A 402 -1.26 0.97 -12.67
N ARG A 403 -2.09 0.68 -13.70
CA ARG A 403 -2.76 1.69 -14.51
C ARG A 403 -3.87 2.45 -13.79
N ASP A 404 -4.39 1.89 -12.71
CA ASP A 404 -5.35 2.57 -11.82
C ASP A 404 -4.69 3.57 -10.86
N GLY A 405 -3.38 3.79 -11.00
CA GLY A 405 -2.60 4.73 -10.21
C GLY A 405 -2.03 4.15 -8.92
N GLN A 406 -2.35 2.89 -8.58
CA GLN A 406 -1.78 2.23 -7.41
C GLN A 406 -0.36 1.76 -7.72
N TRP A 407 0.50 1.74 -6.69
CA TRP A 407 1.87 1.30 -6.83
C TRP A 407 2.40 0.67 -5.54
N ALA A 408 3.50 -0.06 -5.68
CA ALA A 408 4.27 -0.57 -4.54
C ALA A 408 5.78 -0.46 -4.81
N VAL A 409 6.54 -0.31 -3.73
CA VAL A 409 8.00 -0.27 -3.77
C VAL A 409 8.54 -1.31 -2.79
N SER A 410 9.47 -2.15 -3.28
CA SER A 410 10.17 -3.11 -2.45
C SER A 410 11.24 -2.44 -1.59
N TYR A 411 11.82 -3.24 -0.72
CA TYR A 411 12.97 -2.82 0.05
C TYR A 411 14.26 -2.84 -0.78
N THR A 412 15.20 -2.00 -0.39
CA THR A 412 16.53 -1.87 -0.98
C THR A 412 17.47 -2.99 -0.57
N HIS A 413 18.08 -3.66 -1.53
CA HIS A 413 19.16 -4.60 -1.33
C HIS A 413 20.51 -3.92 -1.55
N LEU A 414 21.44 -4.12 -0.63
CA LEU A 414 22.79 -3.60 -0.72
C LEU A 414 23.77 -4.75 -0.99
N THR A 415 24.60 -4.59 -2.03
CA THR A 415 25.70 -5.52 -2.29
C THR A 415 27.03 -4.88 -1.95
N LEU A 416 27.81 -5.55 -1.10
CA LEU A 416 29.19 -5.14 -0.83
C LEU A 416 30.11 -5.98 -1.71
N PRO A 417 30.94 -5.40 -2.57
CA PRO A 417 31.95 -6.17 -3.28
C PRO A 417 32.93 -6.77 -2.32
N THR A 418 33.39 -7.97 -2.62
CA THR A 418 34.48 -8.58 -1.86
C THR A 418 35.77 -7.86 -2.27
N ILE A 419 36.27 -6.95 -1.47
CA ILE A 419 37.60 -6.40 -1.66
C ILE A 419 38.60 -7.51 -1.30
N LEU A 420 39.12 -8.21 -2.30
CA LEU A 420 40.37 -8.90 -2.17
C LEU A 420 41.46 -7.82 -2.02
N ARG A 421 41.77 -7.42 -0.81
CA ARG A 421 43.07 -6.78 -0.55
C ARG A 421 44.14 -7.84 -0.70
N VAL A 422 44.85 -7.83 -1.84
CA VAL A 422 46.10 -8.47 -2.03
C VAL A 422 47.18 -7.73 -1.24
#